data_51c072da5d8bd67e746a0cf56edffce8
#
_entry.id   51c072da5d8bd67e746a0cf56edffce8
#
_cell.length_a   1.000
_cell.length_b   1.000
_cell.length_c   1.000
_cell.angle_alpha   90.00
_cell.angle_beta   90.00
_cell.angle_gamma   90.00
#
_symmetry.space_group_name_H-M   'P 1'
#
loop_
_entity.id
_entity.type
_entity.pdbx_description
1 polymer ?
#
loop_
_entity_poly.entity_id
_entity_poly.type
_entity_poly.pdbx_seq_one_letter_code
_entity_poly.pdbx_strand_id
1 'polypeptide(L)'
;MNKRKKINIIGIVVGVVCAFAIGMCAVVLYHFHWNLTLDNVKLVESKNLINNPNRGFYRIYGFRIEDESVNWKQDVDKRIKNDDDATLALIEVNIQAYKDGEITDAGMNNIRELFDALSKQNKQYIVRFLYDWNGENQVYEPKNIRVILDHMKQLKEIMNEYADHIFTLQGLFIGNCGEMNNTQYIDEESLQTLASTLLSVCDNDMYLSVRTPMQWREIAQKEDSSDQSVYTKRLGLFNDGMLGNEFDYGTYGTQSKLEAGVNQKWTREEELDFQDELCRTVPNGGEVIIDNAYNDLDHAIADFNRMHITYLNEDYDRNVLEKWSNSVVHTDDCYDGMDGLSYMKARLGYRFVLRECRMQQDFWKDTLHVELDVSNSGFAPIYKACEACFVFVPQSSEGKTYSVNVEQNLSELAGGNETDRISTIQTTIPLHDLERENYDVYFQLKDQATGEMIQFANEQECEAEGYQIGQSLQ
;
A
#
# COMPACT_ATOMS: atom_id res chain seq x y z
N MET A 1 -24.20 38.57 71.06
CA MET A 1 -23.50 38.85 69.80
C MET A 1 -24.13 40.08 69.19
N ASN A 2 -23.36 41.18 69.11
CA ASN A 2 -23.83 42.53 68.84
C ASN A 2 -24.43 42.63 67.41
N LYS A 3 -25.59 43.21 67.22
CA LYS A 3 -26.31 43.40 65.93
C LYS A 3 -25.35 43.90 64.79
N ARG A 4 -24.39 44.78 65.16
CA ARG A 4 -23.36 45.28 64.21
C ARG A 4 -22.40 44.20 63.73
N LYS A 5 -22.02 43.20 64.55
CA LYS A 5 -21.17 42.08 64.07
C LYS A 5 -21.91 41.12 63.12
N LYS A 6 -23.23 40.91 63.32
CA LYS A 6 -24.07 40.08 62.42
C LYS A 6 -24.23 40.76 61.04
N ILE A 7 -24.42 42.08 60.99
CA ILE A 7 -24.55 42.84 59.74
C ILE A 7 -23.22 42.82 58.94
N ASN A 8 -22.06 42.95 59.61
CA ASN A 8 -20.80 42.87 58.95
C ASN A 8 -20.49 41.45 58.40
N ILE A 9 -20.86 40.39 59.10
CA ILE A 9 -20.67 39.02 58.64
C ILE A 9 -21.57 38.74 57.44
N ILE A 10 -22.83 39.19 57.46
CA ILE A 10 -23.73 39.05 56.33
C ILE A 10 -23.23 39.84 55.10
N GLY A 11 -22.70 41.05 55.29
CA GLY A 11 -22.11 41.85 54.24
C GLY A 11 -20.88 41.19 53.59
N ILE A 12 -20.01 40.56 54.41
CA ILE A 12 -18.87 39.81 53.92
C ILE A 12 -19.29 38.57 53.14
N VAL A 13 -20.25 37.79 53.63
CA VAL A 13 -20.75 36.58 52.96
C VAL A 13 -21.40 36.97 51.63
N VAL A 14 -22.23 37.99 51.56
CA VAL A 14 -22.85 38.50 50.35
C VAL A 14 -21.78 38.96 49.34
N GLY A 15 -20.76 39.69 49.81
CA GLY A 15 -19.64 40.15 49.00
C GLY A 15 -18.85 38.98 48.36
N VAL A 16 -18.58 37.92 49.14
CA VAL A 16 -17.90 36.72 48.63
C VAL A 16 -18.76 35.96 47.63
N VAL A 17 -20.06 35.83 47.89
CA VAL A 17 -20.98 35.17 46.94
C VAL A 17 -21.13 35.97 45.65
N CYS A 18 -21.21 37.30 45.72
CA CYS A 18 -21.25 38.17 44.54
C CYS A 18 -19.92 38.11 43.75
N ALA A 19 -18.75 38.11 44.42
CA ALA A 19 -17.48 37.97 43.77
C ALA A 19 -17.30 36.61 43.07
N PHE A 20 -17.82 35.52 43.70
CA PHE A 20 -17.83 34.19 43.12
C PHE A 20 -18.79 34.09 41.91
N ALA A 21 -19.96 34.73 42.03
CA ALA A 21 -20.90 34.80 40.89
C ALA A 21 -20.37 35.63 39.73
N ILE A 22 -19.71 36.76 39.99
CA ILE A 22 -19.05 37.58 38.97
C ILE A 22 -17.87 36.81 38.33
N GLY A 23 -17.07 36.10 39.14
CA GLY A 23 -16.00 35.25 38.64
C GLY A 23 -16.52 34.13 37.77
N MET A 24 -17.58 33.43 38.19
CA MET A 24 -18.24 32.42 37.33
C MET A 24 -18.84 33.03 36.07
N CYS A 25 -19.51 34.18 36.14
CA CYS A 25 -19.98 34.87 34.94
C CYS A 25 -18.87 35.30 34.00
N ALA A 26 -17.72 35.76 34.52
CA ALA A 26 -16.58 36.12 33.72
C ALA A 26 -15.94 34.90 33.02
N VAL A 27 -15.85 33.76 33.72
CA VAL A 27 -15.42 32.48 33.14
C VAL A 27 -16.40 32.02 32.07
N VAL A 28 -17.70 32.05 32.34
CA VAL A 28 -18.73 31.67 31.36
C VAL A 28 -18.72 32.61 30.16
N LEU A 29 -18.56 33.92 30.35
CA LEU A 29 -18.44 34.90 29.26
C LEU A 29 -17.15 34.72 28.47
N TYR A 30 -16.03 34.43 29.15
CA TYR A 30 -14.77 34.11 28.48
C TYR A 30 -14.91 32.88 27.60
N HIS A 31 -15.50 31.81 28.10
CA HIS A 31 -15.75 30.61 27.31
C HIS A 31 -16.85 30.80 26.25
N PHE A 32 -17.86 31.63 26.51
CA PHE A 32 -18.88 31.96 25.50
C PHE A 32 -18.31 32.69 24.26
N HIS A 33 -17.22 33.41 24.43
CA HIS A 33 -16.49 34.03 23.30
C HIS A 33 -15.62 33.06 22.52
N TRP A 34 -15.48 31.80 22.97
CA TRP A 34 -14.76 30.70 22.31
C TRP A 34 -15.67 29.55 21.91
N ASN A 35 -16.93 29.79 21.73
CA ASN A 35 -17.85 28.75 21.35
C ASN A 35 -17.75 28.54 19.84
N LEU A 36 -17.05 27.47 19.44
CA LEU A 36 -16.93 27.11 18.03
C LEU A 36 -18.24 26.49 17.55
N THR A 37 -18.73 26.95 16.41
CA THR A 37 -19.70 26.20 15.61
C THR A 37 -18.92 25.23 14.74
N LEU A 38 -19.19 23.94 14.87
CA LEU A 38 -18.50 22.88 14.13
C LEU A 38 -19.46 22.36 13.07
N ASP A 39 -19.03 22.41 11.82
CA ASP A 39 -19.80 21.91 10.68
C ASP A 39 -19.00 20.82 9.96
N ASN A 40 -19.58 19.61 9.86
CA ASN A 40 -18.94 18.46 9.24
C ASN A 40 -19.34 18.37 7.78
N VAL A 41 -18.38 18.16 6.92
CA VAL A 41 -18.60 17.89 5.49
C VAL A 41 -19.17 16.47 5.34
N LYS A 42 -20.18 16.32 4.48
CA LYS A 42 -20.70 15.00 4.13
C LYS A 42 -19.68 14.27 3.26
N LEU A 43 -19.12 13.19 3.80
CA LEU A 43 -18.14 12.33 3.12
C LEU A 43 -18.87 11.20 2.38
N VAL A 44 -18.82 11.20 1.06
CA VAL A 44 -19.52 10.22 0.20
C VAL A 44 -18.48 9.42 -0.57
N GLU A 45 -18.59 8.08 -0.55
CA GLU A 45 -17.75 7.20 -1.36
C GLU A 45 -18.04 7.40 -2.85
N SER A 46 -16.97 7.45 -3.64
CA SER A 46 -17.00 7.58 -5.09
C SER A 46 -16.49 6.34 -5.79
N LYS A 47 -17.02 5.99 -6.94
CA LYS A 47 -16.49 4.96 -7.83
C LYS A 47 -15.38 5.42 -8.77
N ASN A 48 -14.95 6.68 -8.68
CA ASN A 48 -13.88 7.22 -9.50
C ASN A 48 -12.59 6.41 -9.32
N LEU A 49 -11.86 6.23 -10.41
CA LEU A 49 -10.52 5.65 -10.36
C LEU A 49 -9.58 6.63 -9.68
N ILE A 50 -8.77 6.14 -8.77
CA ILE A 50 -7.73 6.90 -8.06
C ILE A 50 -6.37 6.26 -8.33
N ASN A 51 -5.37 7.09 -8.53
CA ASN A 51 -4.00 6.65 -8.77
C ASN A 51 -3.18 6.86 -7.50
N ASN A 52 -2.97 5.78 -6.76
CA ASN A 52 -2.18 5.76 -5.54
C ASN A 52 -0.92 4.91 -5.73
N PRO A 53 0.17 5.17 -5.00
CA PRO A 53 1.40 4.39 -5.10
C PRO A 53 1.20 2.94 -4.63
N ASN A 54 2.06 2.06 -5.11
CA ASN A 54 2.20 0.66 -4.66
C ASN A 54 0.92 -0.19 -4.81
N ARG A 55 0.07 0.10 -5.79
CA ARG A 55 -1.18 -0.64 -6.07
C ARG A 55 -1.64 -0.51 -7.52
N GLY A 56 -2.53 -1.38 -7.96
CA GLY A 56 -3.25 -1.24 -9.22
C GLY A 56 -2.67 -2.08 -10.36
N PHE A 57 -3.00 -1.73 -11.58
CA PHE A 57 -2.44 -2.40 -12.76
C PHE A 57 -0.98 -1.99 -12.98
N TYR A 58 -0.17 -2.93 -13.53
CA TYR A 58 1.19 -2.68 -13.99
C TYR A 58 1.39 -3.13 -15.42
N ARG A 59 2.42 -2.58 -16.09
CA ARG A 59 2.93 -3.05 -17.38
C ARG A 59 4.36 -3.54 -17.23
N ILE A 60 4.80 -4.42 -18.14
CA ILE A 60 6.15 -5.03 -18.10
C ILE A 60 7.07 -4.29 -19.05
N TYR A 61 8.26 -3.96 -18.55
CA TYR A 61 9.35 -3.34 -19.32
C TYR A 61 10.63 -4.12 -19.08
N GLY A 62 11.15 -4.79 -20.12
CA GLY A 62 12.40 -5.55 -20.06
C GLY A 62 13.61 -4.71 -20.51
N PHE A 63 14.69 -4.75 -19.75
CA PHE A 63 15.97 -4.08 -20.04
C PHE A 63 17.10 -5.10 -20.00
N ARG A 64 17.90 -5.20 -21.10
CA ARG A 64 19.06 -6.07 -21.16
C ARG A 64 20.31 -5.28 -20.77
N ILE A 65 21.06 -5.84 -19.83
CA ILE A 65 22.31 -5.25 -19.34
C ILE A 65 23.50 -5.98 -19.95
N GLU A 66 24.34 -5.22 -20.56
CA GLU A 66 25.63 -5.64 -21.18
C GLU A 66 26.69 -4.57 -20.84
N ASP A 67 27.94 -4.75 -21.29
CA ASP A 67 29.02 -3.79 -21.00
C ASP A 67 28.96 -2.53 -21.89
N GLU A 68 28.23 -2.59 -22.99
CA GLU A 68 28.05 -1.45 -23.89
C GLU A 68 27.25 -0.35 -23.20
N SER A 69 27.71 0.89 -23.36
CA SER A 69 27.00 2.06 -22.82
C SER A 69 25.67 2.33 -23.53
N VAL A 70 24.61 2.52 -22.80
CA VAL A 70 23.25 2.81 -23.29
C VAL A 70 22.80 4.17 -22.77
N ASN A 71 22.08 4.94 -23.57
CA ASN A 71 21.42 6.15 -23.09
C ASN A 71 20.10 5.77 -22.40
N TRP A 72 20.21 5.27 -21.15
CA TRP A 72 19.08 4.78 -20.38
C TRP A 72 18.01 5.86 -20.16
N LYS A 73 18.42 7.12 -19.95
CA LYS A 73 17.44 8.22 -19.82
C LYS A 73 16.54 8.31 -21.04
N GLN A 74 17.10 8.27 -22.25
CA GLN A 74 16.31 8.35 -23.48
C GLN A 74 15.44 7.10 -23.68
N ASP A 75 15.95 5.92 -23.37
CA ASP A 75 15.20 4.66 -23.52
C ASP A 75 14.02 4.57 -22.54
N VAL A 76 14.24 4.88 -21.28
CA VAL A 76 13.21 4.93 -20.25
C VAL A 76 12.15 6.00 -20.58
N ASP A 77 12.56 7.23 -20.88
CA ASP A 77 11.65 8.33 -21.25
C ASP A 77 10.76 7.97 -22.47
N LYS A 78 11.31 7.23 -23.42
CA LYS A 78 10.57 6.79 -24.62
C LYS A 78 9.54 5.70 -24.31
N ARG A 79 9.89 4.76 -23.42
CA ARG A 79 9.11 3.54 -23.16
C ARG A 79 8.08 3.73 -22.06
N ILE A 80 8.44 4.39 -20.96
CA ILE A 80 7.60 4.48 -19.77
C ILE A 80 6.75 5.78 -19.73
N LYS A 81 7.29 6.87 -20.25
CA LYS A 81 6.69 8.22 -20.20
C LYS A 81 5.24 8.35 -20.68
N ASN A 82 4.80 7.51 -21.62
CA ASN A 82 3.46 7.60 -22.22
C ASN A 82 2.42 6.73 -21.51
N ASP A 83 2.76 6.20 -20.35
CA ASP A 83 1.96 5.26 -19.59
C ASP A 83 1.40 5.96 -18.34
N ASP A 84 0.52 6.91 -18.56
CA ASP A 84 0.04 7.82 -17.50
C ASP A 84 -0.97 7.17 -16.54
N ASP A 85 -1.58 6.03 -16.92
CA ASP A 85 -2.69 5.43 -16.17
C ASP A 85 -2.25 4.46 -15.05
N ALA A 86 -1.03 3.89 -15.12
CA ALA A 86 -0.52 2.94 -14.15
C ALA A 86 0.54 3.57 -13.24
N THR A 87 0.35 3.49 -11.93
CA THR A 87 1.35 3.94 -10.93
C THR A 87 2.43 2.91 -10.68
N LEU A 88 2.23 1.66 -11.10
CA LEU A 88 3.19 0.55 -11.01
C LEU A 88 3.73 0.17 -12.37
N ALA A 89 5.00 -0.28 -12.40
CA ALA A 89 5.60 -0.98 -13.55
C ALA A 89 6.46 -2.15 -13.08
N LEU A 90 6.40 -3.28 -13.79
CA LEU A 90 7.32 -4.38 -13.60
C LEU A 90 8.54 -4.17 -14.49
N ILE A 91 9.71 -4.08 -13.88
CA ILE A 91 10.99 -3.88 -14.54
C ILE A 91 11.77 -5.19 -14.53
N GLU A 92 11.90 -5.80 -15.70
CA GLU A 92 12.73 -6.98 -15.91
C GLU A 92 14.14 -6.54 -16.28
N VAL A 93 15.09 -6.81 -15.39
CA VAL A 93 16.51 -6.52 -15.59
C VAL A 93 17.23 -7.81 -15.98
N ASN A 94 17.47 -7.99 -17.27
CA ASN A 94 18.12 -9.18 -17.79
C ASN A 94 19.66 -9.02 -17.70
N ILE A 95 20.26 -9.85 -16.85
CA ILE A 95 21.71 -9.91 -16.59
C ILE A 95 22.36 -11.18 -17.17
N GLN A 96 21.79 -11.76 -18.20
CA GLN A 96 22.26 -12.98 -18.87
C GLN A 96 23.72 -12.91 -19.27
N ALA A 97 24.23 -11.73 -19.66
CA ALA A 97 25.62 -11.54 -20.06
C ALA A 97 26.63 -11.98 -18.99
N TYR A 98 26.20 -11.98 -17.72
CA TYR A 98 27.04 -12.25 -16.55
C TYR A 98 26.79 -13.63 -15.92
N LYS A 99 26.05 -14.53 -16.59
CA LYS A 99 25.65 -15.84 -16.05
C LYS A 99 26.81 -16.76 -15.64
N ASP A 100 28.00 -16.52 -16.13
CA ASP A 100 29.20 -17.34 -15.89
C ASP A 100 30.20 -16.67 -14.92
N GLY A 101 29.92 -15.48 -14.38
CA GLY A 101 30.81 -14.74 -13.49
C GLY A 101 30.15 -13.49 -12.86
N GLU A 102 30.97 -12.62 -12.31
CA GLU A 102 30.51 -11.37 -11.69
C GLU A 102 29.99 -10.37 -12.75
N ILE A 103 29.07 -9.51 -12.32
CA ILE A 103 28.68 -8.33 -13.11
C ILE A 103 29.89 -7.39 -13.14
N THR A 104 30.31 -7.00 -14.33
CA THR A 104 31.46 -6.10 -14.51
C THR A 104 31.16 -4.69 -13.99
N ASP A 105 32.19 -3.87 -13.78
CA ASP A 105 32.02 -2.45 -13.41
C ASP A 105 31.18 -1.69 -14.46
N ALA A 106 31.34 -2.02 -15.76
CA ALA A 106 30.53 -1.43 -16.82
C ALA A 106 29.06 -1.84 -16.72
N GLY A 107 28.79 -3.12 -16.48
CA GLY A 107 27.44 -3.63 -16.21
C GLY A 107 26.79 -3.01 -14.98
N MET A 108 27.53 -2.90 -13.88
CA MET A 108 27.05 -2.23 -12.65
C MET A 108 26.72 -0.75 -12.90
N ASN A 109 27.53 -0.04 -13.65
CA ASN A 109 27.27 1.35 -14.04
C ASN A 109 25.99 1.46 -14.89
N ASN A 110 25.82 0.57 -15.87
CA ASN A 110 24.61 0.53 -16.71
C ASN A 110 23.34 0.27 -15.87
N ILE A 111 23.40 -0.63 -14.88
CA ILE A 111 22.28 -0.87 -13.97
C ILE A 111 21.98 0.38 -13.14
N ARG A 112 22.99 1.04 -12.60
CA ARG A 112 22.82 2.28 -11.81
C ARG A 112 22.18 3.40 -12.66
N GLU A 113 22.67 3.62 -13.89
CA GLU A 113 22.11 4.61 -14.80
C GLU A 113 20.67 4.29 -15.21
N LEU A 114 20.32 3.00 -15.37
CA LEU A 114 18.95 2.56 -15.61
C LEU A 114 18.05 2.94 -14.41
N PHE A 115 18.43 2.60 -13.18
CA PHE A 115 17.66 2.94 -12.00
C PHE A 115 17.58 4.45 -11.74
N ASP A 116 18.65 5.20 -12.05
CA ASP A 116 18.61 6.67 -12.02
C ASP A 116 17.61 7.24 -13.04
N ALA A 117 17.50 6.66 -14.23
CA ALA A 117 16.50 7.06 -15.21
C ALA A 117 15.07 6.68 -14.78
N LEU A 118 14.89 5.50 -14.18
CA LEU A 118 13.61 5.03 -13.63
C LEU A 118 13.14 5.92 -12.47
N SER A 119 14.02 6.31 -11.55
CA SER A 119 13.68 7.16 -10.41
C SER A 119 13.18 8.56 -10.76
N LYS A 120 13.34 9.00 -12.02
CA LYS A 120 12.81 10.27 -12.54
C LYS A 120 11.38 10.15 -13.07
N GLN A 121 10.84 8.94 -13.15
CA GLN A 121 9.46 8.70 -13.56
C GLN A 121 8.56 8.72 -12.31
N ASN A 122 7.30 9.11 -12.47
CA ASN A 122 6.32 9.09 -11.37
C ASN A 122 5.70 7.69 -11.25
N LYS A 123 6.52 6.69 -10.85
CA LYS A 123 6.11 5.29 -10.73
C LYS A 123 6.83 4.58 -9.60
N GLN A 124 6.17 3.56 -9.07
CA GLN A 124 6.75 2.55 -8.19
C GLN A 124 7.05 1.29 -9.00
N TYR A 125 8.05 0.53 -8.60
CA TYR A 125 8.55 -0.59 -9.40
C TYR A 125 8.43 -1.91 -8.68
N ILE A 126 7.91 -2.89 -9.41
CA ILE A 126 8.14 -4.32 -9.16
C ILE A 126 9.41 -4.64 -9.95
N VAL A 127 10.46 -5.14 -9.32
CA VAL A 127 11.73 -5.42 -10.00
C VAL A 127 11.98 -6.92 -10.04
N ARG A 128 12.35 -7.42 -11.21
CA ARG A 128 12.68 -8.82 -11.45
C ARG A 128 14.02 -8.91 -12.15
N PHE A 129 15.05 -9.39 -11.46
CA PHE A 129 16.33 -9.74 -12.09
C PHE A 129 16.25 -11.15 -12.65
N LEU A 130 16.76 -11.36 -13.87
CA LEU A 130 16.61 -12.63 -14.57
C LEU A 130 17.75 -12.87 -15.56
N TYR A 131 17.87 -14.11 -16.04
CA TYR A 131 18.85 -14.53 -17.04
C TYR A 131 18.22 -14.98 -18.37
N ASP A 132 16.92 -15.15 -18.42
CA ASP A 132 16.23 -15.72 -19.57
C ASP A 132 14.91 -15.01 -19.89
N TRP A 133 14.65 -14.76 -21.16
CA TRP A 133 13.38 -14.25 -21.70
C TRP A 133 12.71 -15.21 -22.68
N ASN A 134 13.39 -16.34 -23.02
CA ASN A 134 12.95 -17.19 -24.10
C ASN A 134 12.29 -18.49 -23.64
N GLY A 135 12.16 -18.69 -22.32
CA GLY A 135 11.70 -19.96 -21.77
C GLY A 135 12.75 -21.07 -21.78
N GLU A 136 14.03 -20.70 -21.93
CA GLU A 136 15.18 -21.60 -22.00
C GLU A 136 16.10 -21.49 -20.80
N ASN A 137 15.53 -21.24 -19.62
CA ASN A 137 16.28 -20.95 -18.39
C ASN A 137 17.36 -21.98 -18.07
N GLN A 138 17.10 -23.27 -18.33
CA GLN A 138 18.10 -24.31 -18.12
C GLN A 138 19.41 -24.11 -18.93
N VAL A 139 19.38 -23.29 -20.00
CA VAL A 139 20.56 -22.92 -20.79
C VAL A 139 21.22 -21.64 -20.26
N TYR A 140 20.40 -20.69 -19.83
CA TYR A 140 20.85 -19.33 -19.54
C TYR A 140 21.04 -19.04 -18.05
N GLU A 141 20.42 -19.79 -17.16
CA GLU A 141 20.62 -19.65 -15.71
C GLU A 141 22.05 -20.06 -15.32
N PRO A 142 22.71 -19.35 -14.39
CA PRO A 142 24.01 -19.74 -13.84
C PRO A 142 24.01 -21.19 -13.36
N LYS A 143 25.03 -21.96 -13.75
CA LYS A 143 25.17 -23.38 -13.33
C LYS A 143 25.62 -23.56 -11.88
N ASN A 144 26.06 -22.48 -11.24
CA ASN A 144 26.47 -22.46 -9.85
C ASN A 144 25.66 -21.39 -9.09
N ILE A 145 24.93 -21.81 -8.09
CA ILE A 145 24.12 -20.93 -7.23
C ILE A 145 24.92 -19.75 -6.66
N ARG A 146 26.23 -19.94 -6.41
CA ARG A 146 27.10 -18.87 -5.89
C ARG A 146 27.16 -17.66 -6.81
N VAL A 147 27.08 -17.84 -8.11
CA VAL A 147 27.03 -16.70 -9.06
C VAL A 147 25.78 -15.86 -8.82
N ILE A 148 24.64 -16.51 -8.60
CA ILE A 148 23.38 -15.81 -8.30
C ILE A 148 23.50 -15.05 -6.97
N LEU A 149 24.03 -15.71 -5.93
CA LEU A 149 24.23 -15.09 -4.62
C LEU A 149 25.22 -13.90 -4.68
N ASP A 150 26.25 -14.02 -5.50
CA ASP A 150 27.23 -12.94 -5.67
C ASP A 150 26.63 -11.76 -6.46
N HIS A 151 25.78 -12.00 -7.47
CA HIS A 151 25.01 -10.95 -8.13
C HIS A 151 24.05 -10.22 -7.15
N MET A 152 23.34 -10.95 -6.29
CA MET A 152 22.50 -10.33 -5.24
C MET A 152 23.32 -9.39 -4.34
N LYS A 153 24.54 -9.82 -3.96
CA LYS A 153 25.43 -9.00 -3.14
C LYS A 153 26.00 -7.79 -3.88
N GLN A 154 26.37 -7.95 -5.16
CA GLN A 154 26.86 -6.85 -6.00
C GLN A 154 25.79 -5.77 -6.18
N LEU A 155 24.53 -6.18 -6.36
CA LEU A 155 23.39 -5.28 -6.59
C LEU A 155 22.90 -4.59 -5.32
N LYS A 156 23.38 -4.98 -4.13
CA LYS A 156 22.94 -4.44 -2.83
C LYS A 156 22.91 -2.92 -2.80
N GLU A 157 24.01 -2.27 -3.20
CA GLU A 157 24.12 -0.81 -3.12
C GLU A 157 23.07 -0.11 -4.00
N ILE A 158 22.89 -0.62 -5.24
CA ILE A 158 21.92 -0.03 -6.18
C ILE A 158 20.48 -0.25 -5.67
N MET A 159 20.13 -1.48 -5.27
CA MET A 159 18.79 -1.77 -4.78
C MET A 159 18.43 -0.88 -3.58
N ASN A 160 19.37 -0.67 -2.66
CA ASN A 160 19.12 0.14 -1.47
C ASN A 160 19.16 1.66 -1.74
N GLU A 161 19.93 2.11 -2.73
CA GLU A 161 19.94 3.51 -3.17
C GLU A 161 18.58 3.94 -3.75
N TYR A 162 17.87 3.01 -4.41
CA TYR A 162 16.57 3.26 -5.03
C TYR A 162 15.41 2.57 -4.29
N ALA A 163 15.57 2.22 -3.01
CA ALA A 163 14.58 1.49 -2.22
C ALA A 163 13.21 2.18 -2.16
N ASP A 164 13.19 3.52 -2.14
CA ASP A 164 11.96 4.32 -2.12
C ASP A 164 11.11 4.15 -3.40
N HIS A 165 11.72 3.72 -4.50
CA HIS A 165 11.04 3.45 -5.76
C HIS A 165 10.72 1.98 -5.97
N ILE A 166 11.27 1.06 -5.16
CA ILE A 166 11.06 -0.38 -5.30
C ILE A 166 10.00 -0.85 -4.30
N PHE A 167 8.86 -1.30 -4.83
CA PHE A 167 7.81 -1.87 -4.01
C PHE A 167 8.15 -3.30 -3.59
N THR A 168 8.48 -4.16 -4.56
CA THR A 168 8.85 -5.56 -4.30
C THR A 168 9.85 -6.08 -5.33
N LEU A 169 10.71 -6.99 -4.89
CA LEU A 169 11.58 -7.77 -5.77
C LEU A 169 10.95 -9.15 -5.99
N GLN A 170 10.71 -9.54 -7.24
CA GLN A 170 10.11 -10.82 -7.58
C GLN A 170 11.13 -11.85 -8.04
N GLY A 171 10.93 -13.11 -7.66
CA GLY A 171 11.42 -14.28 -8.36
C GLY A 171 12.80 -14.80 -7.96
N LEU A 172 13.49 -14.30 -6.96
CA LEU A 172 14.78 -14.78 -6.45
C LEU A 172 15.87 -14.98 -7.52
N PHE A 173 15.79 -14.26 -8.66
CA PHE A 173 16.71 -14.32 -9.81
C PHE A 173 16.71 -15.65 -10.56
N ILE A 174 15.74 -16.52 -10.38
CA ILE A 174 15.71 -17.87 -10.96
C ILE A 174 14.46 -18.14 -11.81
N GLY A 175 14.61 -19.07 -12.73
CA GLY A 175 13.53 -19.57 -13.56
C GLY A 175 13.31 -18.82 -14.87
N ASN A 176 12.49 -19.40 -15.74
CA ASN A 176 12.06 -18.75 -16.98
C ASN A 176 11.49 -17.37 -16.66
N CYS A 177 11.91 -16.36 -17.39
CA CYS A 177 11.49 -14.98 -17.19
C CYS A 177 11.64 -14.48 -15.73
N GLY A 178 12.47 -15.15 -14.91
CA GLY A 178 12.60 -14.87 -13.47
C GLY A 178 11.41 -15.32 -12.61
N GLU A 179 10.54 -16.19 -13.13
CA GLU A 179 9.29 -16.62 -12.50
C GLU A 179 9.44 -17.87 -11.64
N MET A 180 10.61 -18.25 -11.24
CA MET A 180 10.90 -19.40 -10.36
C MET A 180 10.37 -20.75 -10.87
N ASN A 181 10.12 -20.88 -12.16
CA ASN A 181 9.77 -22.13 -12.82
C ASN A 181 10.92 -22.62 -13.72
N ASN A 182 10.93 -23.91 -14.05
CA ASN A 182 11.96 -24.50 -14.93
C ASN A 182 13.40 -24.13 -14.51
N THR A 183 13.69 -24.18 -13.21
CA THR A 183 14.99 -23.91 -12.62
C THR A 183 15.57 -25.17 -11.94
N GLN A 184 16.89 -25.22 -11.85
CA GLN A 184 17.56 -26.28 -11.07
C GLN A 184 17.63 -25.97 -9.56
N TYR A 185 17.22 -24.77 -9.14
CA TYR A 185 17.28 -24.29 -7.76
C TYR A 185 15.90 -24.25 -7.07
N ILE A 186 15.05 -25.24 -7.39
CA ILE A 186 13.70 -25.33 -6.85
C ILE A 186 13.62 -26.12 -5.55
N ASP A 187 14.72 -26.74 -5.12
CA ASP A 187 14.78 -27.47 -3.86
C ASP A 187 14.76 -26.51 -2.65
N GLU A 188 14.29 -27.00 -1.52
CA GLU A 188 14.11 -26.25 -0.28
C GLU A 188 15.37 -25.52 0.18
N GLU A 189 16.55 -26.20 0.14
CA GLU A 189 17.83 -25.62 0.59
C GLU A 189 18.27 -24.46 -0.32
N SER A 190 18.11 -24.61 -1.63
CA SER A 190 18.38 -23.56 -2.61
C SER A 190 17.45 -22.37 -2.43
N LEU A 191 16.14 -22.59 -2.30
CA LEU A 191 15.14 -21.53 -2.10
C LEU A 191 15.41 -20.75 -0.82
N GLN A 192 15.68 -21.42 0.29
CA GLN A 192 16.02 -20.78 1.57
C GLN A 192 17.30 -19.96 1.47
N THR A 193 18.34 -20.50 0.81
CA THR A 193 19.62 -19.80 0.64
C THR A 193 19.46 -18.53 -0.22
N LEU A 194 18.70 -18.61 -1.31
CA LEU A 194 18.43 -17.46 -2.18
C LEU A 194 17.59 -16.39 -1.45
N ALA A 195 16.50 -16.79 -0.82
CA ALA A 195 15.62 -15.87 -0.11
C ALA A 195 16.31 -15.18 1.06
N SER A 196 17.01 -15.93 1.93
CA SER A 196 17.74 -15.35 3.05
C SER A 196 18.88 -14.44 2.61
N THR A 197 19.59 -14.76 1.53
CA THR A 197 20.63 -13.89 0.97
C THR A 197 20.01 -12.58 0.47
N LEU A 198 18.95 -12.66 -0.33
CA LEU A 198 18.30 -11.47 -0.87
C LEU A 198 17.73 -10.59 0.25
N LEU A 199 17.05 -11.16 1.23
CA LEU A 199 16.57 -10.43 2.42
C LEU A 199 17.69 -9.74 3.20
N SER A 200 18.87 -10.37 3.29
CA SER A 200 20.02 -9.82 4.03
C SER A 200 20.71 -8.63 3.33
N VAL A 201 20.51 -8.48 2.04
CA VAL A 201 21.12 -7.40 1.24
C VAL A 201 20.16 -6.27 0.91
N CYS A 202 18.84 -6.52 0.94
CA CYS A 202 17.82 -5.53 0.67
C CYS A 202 17.46 -4.69 1.89
N ASP A 203 17.10 -3.43 1.66
CA ASP A 203 16.51 -2.55 2.66
C ASP A 203 15.30 -3.21 3.35
N ASN A 204 15.07 -2.87 4.62
CA ASN A 204 14.00 -3.48 5.40
C ASN A 204 12.59 -3.13 4.92
N ASP A 205 12.44 -2.01 4.23
CA ASP A 205 11.16 -1.54 3.69
C ASP A 205 10.83 -2.10 2.30
N MET A 206 11.76 -2.85 1.69
CA MET A 206 11.52 -3.60 0.46
C MET A 206 10.87 -4.95 0.73
N TYR A 207 9.83 -5.28 -0.02
CA TYR A 207 9.25 -6.62 -0.05
C TYR A 207 9.98 -7.50 -1.05
N LEU A 208 9.97 -8.81 -0.78
CA LEU A 208 10.29 -9.85 -1.75
C LEU A 208 9.03 -10.61 -2.10
N SER A 209 8.95 -11.20 -3.28
CA SER A 209 7.82 -12.03 -3.67
C SER A 209 8.28 -13.32 -4.33
N VAL A 210 7.69 -14.44 -3.92
CA VAL A 210 7.89 -15.77 -4.49
C VAL A 210 6.63 -16.24 -5.20
N ARG A 211 6.79 -17.13 -6.20
CA ARG A 211 5.72 -17.47 -7.12
C ARG A 211 4.58 -18.25 -6.48
N THR A 212 4.86 -19.18 -5.59
CA THR A 212 3.83 -20.07 -5.07
C THR A 212 3.76 -20.06 -3.54
N PRO A 213 2.56 -20.24 -2.95
CA PRO A 213 2.43 -20.41 -1.50
C PRO A 213 3.26 -21.59 -0.96
N MET A 214 3.44 -22.65 -1.76
CA MET A 214 4.31 -23.78 -1.37
C MET A 214 5.77 -23.35 -1.23
N GLN A 215 6.34 -22.63 -2.21
CA GLN A 215 7.70 -22.10 -2.15
C GLN A 215 7.87 -21.18 -0.93
N TRP A 216 6.87 -20.36 -0.63
CA TRP A 216 6.87 -19.53 0.57
C TRP A 216 6.98 -20.37 1.83
N ARG A 217 6.18 -21.42 1.96
CA ARG A 217 6.22 -22.33 3.13
C ARG A 217 7.56 -23.07 3.24
N GLU A 218 8.12 -23.54 2.12
CA GLU A 218 9.45 -24.20 2.08
C GLU A 218 10.56 -23.25 2.56
N ILE A 219 10.50 -21.97 2.18
CA ILE A 219 11.44 -20.96 2.65
C ILE A 219 11.29 -20.69 4.15
N ALA A 220 10.05 -20.55 4.63
CA ALA A 220 9.78 -20.12 6.00
C ALA A 220 9.85 -21.23 7.05
N GLN A 221 9.87 -22.52 6.67
CA GLN A 221 9.77 -23.64 7.61
C GLN A 221 11.01 -23.92 8.46
N LYS A 222 12.20 -23.43 8.07
CA LYS A 222 13.48 -23.90 8.63
C LYS A 222 13.93 -23.18 9.89
N GLU A 223 13.31 -22.12 10.33
CA GLU A 223 13.93 -21.23 11.30
C GLU A 223 13.22 -21.22 12.66
N ASP A 224 14.04 -21.09 13.72
CA ASP A 224 13.59 -20.76 15.08
C ASP A 224 12.54 -19.63 15.00
N SER A 225 11.54 -19.68 15.85
CA SER A 225 10.35 -18.82 15.86
C SER A 225 10.62 -17.29 15.78
N SER A 226 11.88 -16.85 15.98
CA SER A 226 12.29 -15.45 15.83
C SER A 226 12.46 -15.02 14.36
N ASP A 227 12.88 -15.92 13.48
CA ASP A 227 13.18 -15.57 12.08
C ASP A 227 11.98 -15.75 11.15
N GLN A 228 11.03 -16.63 11.51
CA GLN A 228 9.77 -16.76 10.81
C GLN A 228 9.01 -15.41 10.72
N SER A 229 9.18 -14.54 11.70
CA SER A 229 8.58 -13.19 11.72
C SER A 229 9.10 -12.27 10.61
N VAL A 230 10.29 -12.51 10.05
CA VAL A 230 10.83 -11.71 8.92
C VAL A 230 10.12 -12.08 7.63
N TYR A 231 9.91 -13.37 7.38
CA TYR A 231 9.22 -13.83 6.18
C TYR A 231 7.76 -13.39 6.16
N THR A 232 7.04 -13.51 7.28
CA THR A 232 5.64 -13.05 7.39
C THR A 232 5.47 -11.55 7.23
N LYS A 233 6.54 -10.76 7.33
CA LYS A 233 6.51 -9.30 7.19
C LYS A 233 7.11 -8.77 5.89
N ARG A 234 7.89 -9.59 5.18
CA ARG A 234 8.66 -9.11 4.01
C ARG A 234 8.58 -10.01 2.79
N LEU A 235 8.15 -11.27 2.92
CA LEU A 235 8.08 -12.22 1.82
C LEU A 235 6.62 -12.36 1.36
N GLY A 236 6.27 -11.68 0.28
CA GLY A 236 4.99 -11.76 -0.37
C GLY A 236 4.91 -12.84 -1.45
N LEU A 237 3.86 -12.75 -2.23
CA LEU A 237 3.56 -13.68 -3.31
C LEU A 237 3.43 -12.96 -4.65
N PHE A 238 3.62 -13.71 -5.74
CA PHE A 238 3.13 -13.35 -7.06
C PHE A 238 2.65 -14.62 -7.78
N ASN A 239 1.61 -14.50 -8.60
CA ASN A 239 0.97 -15.63 -9.23
C ASN A 239 0.74 -15.36 -10.72
N ASP A 240 1.63 -15.89 -11.57
CA ASP A 240 1.54 -15.71 -13.03
C ASP A 240 0.65 -16.78 -13.70
N GLY A 241 -0.13 -17.52 -12.90
CA GLY A 241 -1.13 -18.50 -13.35
C GLY A 241 -2.51 -18.24 -12.76
N MET A 242 -2.76 -17.03 -12.27
CA MET A 242 -3.92 -16.67 -11.46
C MET A 242 -5.24 -16.94 -12.16
N LEU A 243 -6.16 -17.63 -11.47
CA LEU A 243 -7.49 -17.97 -11.96
C LEU A 243 -7.50 -18.77 -13.28
N GLY A 244 -6.38 -19.37 -13.69
CA GLY A 244 -6.27 -20.10 -14.96
C GLY A 244 -6.99 -21.45 -14.96
N ASN A 245 -7.22 -22.03 -13.80
CA ASN A 245 -8.05 -23.21 -13.51
C ASN A 245 -8.12 -23.44 -11.99
N GLU A 246 -8.66 -24.59 -11.53
CA GLU A 246 -8.73 -24.98 -10.13
C GLU A 246 -7.38 -24.87 -9.37
N PHE A 247 -6.25 -25.01 -10.06
CA PHE A 247 -4.89 -25.01 -9.48
C PHE A 247 -4.08 -23.76 -9.86
N ASP A 248 -4.73 -22.68 -10.28
CA ASP A 248 -4.08 -21.46 -10.78
C ASP A 248 -2.95 -21.80 -11.76
N TYR A 249 -3.30 -22.57 -12.78
CA TYR A 249 -2.40 -23.01 -13.85
C TYR A 249 -1.07 -23.60 -13.35
N GLY A 250 -1.11 -24.22 -12.16
CA GLY A 250 0.02 -24.91 -11.54
C GLY A 250 0.71 -24.13 -10.42
N THR A 251 0.22 -22.97 -10.03
CA THR A 251 0.66 -22.26 -8.82
C THR A 251 0.31 -23.05 -7.55
N TYR A 252 -0.88 -23.64 -7.53
CA TYR A 252 -1.26 -24.64 -6.54
C TYR A 252 -0.91 -26.05 -7.03
N GLY A 253 -0.92 -27.04 -6.16
CA GLY A 253 -0.56 -28.41 -6.53
C GLY A 253 -1.50 -29.04 -7.55
N THR A 254 -0.93 -29.77 -8.49
CA THR A 254 -1.66 -30.58 -9.46
C THR A 254 -1.27 -32.05 -9.35
N GLN A 255 -2.10 -32.98 -9.87
CA GLN A 255 -1.75 -34.38 -9.94
C GLN A 255 -0.41 -34.62 -10.67
N SER A 256 -0.16 -33.89 -11.76
CA SER A 256 1.09 -33.99 -12.50
C SER A 256 2.30 -33.51 -11.69
N LYS A 257 2.14 -32.52 -10.83
CA LYS A 257 3.21 -32.11 -9.87
C LYS A 257 3.43 -33.14 -8.79
N LEU A 258 2.40 -33.76 -8.26
CA LEU A 258 2.50 -34.89 -7.32
C LEU A 258 3.26 -36.07 -7.95
N GLU A 259 2.97 -36.41 -9.20
CA GLU A 259 3.67 -37.43 -9.99
C GLU A 259 5.11 -37.06 -10.28
N ALA A 260 5.44 -35.76 -10.41
CA ALA A 260 6.81 -35.25 -10.54
C ALA A 260 7.57 -35.17 -9.19
N GLY A 261 6.96 -35.63 -8.08
CA GLY A 261 7.58 -35.62 -6.75
C GLY A 261 7.41 -34.30 -5.98
N VAL A 262 6.65 -33.36 -6.50
CA VAL A 262 6.30 -32.13 -5.80
C VAL A 262 5.13 -32.43 -4.85
N ASN A 263 5.40 -32.53 -3.56
CA ASN A 263 4.46 -33.01 -2.55
C ASN A 263 3.53 -31.87 -2.07
N GLN A 264 2.77 -31.29 -2.96
CA GLN A 264 1.76 -30.29 -2.60
C GLN A 264 0.41 -30.98 -2.40
N LYS A 265 -0.07 -30.99 -1.14
CA LYS A 265 -1.32 -31.66 -0.74
C LYS A 265 -2.48 -30.69 -0.49
N TRP A 266 -2.25 -29.40 -0.60
CA TRP A 266 -3.24 -28.39 -0.26
C TRP A 266 -4.25 -28.19 -1.39
N THR A 267 -5.50 -28.11 -1.01
CA THR A 267 -6.60 -27.75 -1.92
C THR A 267 -6.56 -26.25 -2.22
N ARG A 268 -7.30 -25.79 -3.25
CA ARG A 268 -7.48 -24.37 -3.53
C ARG A 268 -7.97 -23.61 -2.31
N GLU A 269 -8.96 -24.14 -1.59
CA GLU A 269 -9.52 -23.51 -0.39
C GLU A 269 -8.46 -23.29 0.71
N GLU A 270 -7.63 -24.31 0.98
CA GLU A 270 -6.53 -24.20 1.95
C GLU A 270 -5.48 -23.16 1.50
N GLU A 271 -5.21 -23.08 0.20
CA GLU A 271 -4.27 -22.07 -0.35
C GLU A 271 -4.86 -20.65 -0.29
N LEU A 272 -6.16 -20.50 -0.49
CA LEU A 272 -6.84 -19.20 -0.33
C LEU A 272 -6.90 -18.77 1.14
N ASP A 273 -7.18 -19.70 2.08
CA ASP A 273 -7.14 -19.41 3.52
C ASP A 273 -5.74 -18.99 3.97
N PHE A 274 -4.71 -19.66 3.48
CA PHE A 274 -3.32 -19.28 3.75
C PHE A 274 -2.99 -17.87 3.24
N GLN A 275 -3.45 -17.54 2.04
CA GLN A 275 -3.21 -16.21 1.46
C GLN A 275 -4.01 -15.13 2.17
N ASP A 276 -5.25 -15.42 2.61
CA ASP A 276 -6.07 -14.47 3.39
C ASP A 276 -5.37 -14.08 4.72
N GLU A 277 -4.66 -15.02 5.35
CA GLU A 277 -3.87 -14.70 6.55
C GLU A 277 -2.55 -13.99 6.22
N LEU A 278 -1.76 -14.54 5.30
CA LEU A 278 -0.43 -14.03 4.96
C LEU A 278 -0.47 -12.64 4.36
N CYS A 279 -1.36 -12.44 3.38
CA CYS A 279 -1.37 -11.22 2.57
C CYS A 279 -2.04 -10.03 3.26
N ARG A 280 -2.37 -10.14 4.54
CA ARG A 280 -2.65 -9.00 5.44
C ARG A 280 -1.38 -8.21 5.78
N THR A 281 -0.20 -8.81 5.59
CA THR A 281 1.07 -8.19 6.00
C THR A 281 2.09 -8.07 4.87
N VAL A 282 1.90 -8.78 3.75
CA VAL A 282 2.79 -8.77 2.59
C VAL A 282 2.01 -8.73 1.28
N PRO A 283 2.53 -8.06 0.23
CA PRO A 283 1.83 -7.90 -1.03
C PRO A 283 1.68 -9.22 -1.80
N ASN A 284 0.59 -9.29 -2.58
CA ASN A 284 0.28 -10.36 -3.53
C ASN A 284 -0.18 -9.75 -4.86
N GLY A 285 0.16 -10.36 -5.97
CA GLY A 285 -0.24 -9.91 -7.30
C GLY A 285 0.14 -10.91 -8.38
N GLY A 286 0.19 -10.48 -9.63
CA GLY A 286 0.60 -11.36 -10.73
C GLY A 286 -0.21 -11.16 -12.01
N GLU A 287 -0.56 -12.27 -12.68
CA GLU A 287 -1.22 -12.27 -13.98
C GLU A 287 -2.37 -13.26 -14.01
N VAL A 288 -3.53 -12.83 -14.54
CA VAL A 288 -4.62 -13.74 -14.88
C VAL A 288 -4.32 -14.47 -16.18
N ILE A 289 -4.79 -15.70 -16.34
CA ILE A 289 -4.45 -16.50 -17.52
C ILE A 289 -5.62 -17.35 -17.97
N ILE A 290 -5.77 -17.47 -19.30
CA ILE A 290 -6.70 -18.38 -19.99
C ILE A 290 -8.17 -18.23 -19.53
N ASP A 291 -9.02 -17.71 -20.40
CA ASP A 291 -10.44 -17.55 -20.13
C ASP A 291 -11.11 -18.89 -19.75
N ASN A 292 -11.72 -18.92 -18.57
CA ASN A 292 -12.41 -20.07 -18.00
C ASN A 292 -13.36 -19.64 -16.86
N ALA A 293 -14.09 -20.56 -16.23
CA ALA A 293 -15.05 -20.26 -15.18
C ALA A 293 -14.43 -19.71 -13.88
N TYR A 294 -13.15 -19.98 -13.59
CA TYR A 294 -12.47 -19.46 -12.38
C TYR A 294 -12.18 -17.96 -12.47
N ASN A 295 -12.11 -17.41 -13.70
CA ASN A 295 -11.97 -15.97 -13.89
C ASN A 295 -13.28 -15.29 -14.38
N ASP A 296 -14.44 -15.92 -14.19
CA ASP A 296 -15.71 -15.19 -14.24
C ASP A 296 -15.72 -14.11 -13.16
N LEU A 297 -16.33 -12.95 -13.44
CA LEU A 297 -16.17 -11.74 -12.62
C LEU A 297 -16.45 -11.99 -11.14
N ASP A 298 -17.59 -12.63 -10.80
CA ASP A 298 -17.97 -12.85 -9.40
C ASP A 298 -17.01 -13.81 -8.69
N HIS A 299 -16.52 -14.83 -9.38
CA HIS A 299 -15.53 -15.77 -8.86
C HIS A 299 -14.18 -15.06 -8.62
N ALA A 300 -13.74 -14.28 -9.61
CA ALA A 300 -12.50 -13.51 -9.51
C ALA A 300 -12.54 -12.51 -8.34
N ILE A 301 -13.68 -11.82 -8.15
CA ILE A 301 -13.87 -10.89 -7.00
C ILE A 301 -13.78 -11.65 -5.68
N ALA A 302 -14.45 -12.82 -5.57
CA ALA A 302 -14.44 -13.63 -4.35
C ALA A 302 -13.02 -14.09 -3.97
N ASP A 303 -12.25 -14.57 -4.95
CA ASP A 303 -10.88 -15.02 -4.73
C ASP A 303 -9.94 -13.85 -4.45
N PHE A 304 -10.03 -12.74 -5.19
CA PHE A 304 -9.20 -11.56 -4.99
C PHE A 304 -9.39 -10.93 -3.60
N ASN A 305 -10.60 -10.98 -3.04
CA ASN A 305 -10.86 -10.57 -1.67
C ASN A 305 -10.07 -11.40 -0.64
N ARG A 306 -9.89 -12.71 -0.87
CA ARG A 306 -9.12 -13.62 0.01
C ARG A 306 -7.62 -13.58 -0.25
N MET A 307 -7.24 -13.39 -1.52
CA MET A 307 -5.85 -13.31 -1.91
C MET A 307 -5.22 -11.94 -1.59
N HIS A 308 -6.01 -10.95 -1.22
CA HIS A 308 -5.60 -9.55 -1.01
C HIS A 308 -4.78 -9.01 -2.19
N ILE A 309 -5.33 -9.12 -3.41
CA ILE A 309 -4.61 -8.76 -4.63
C ILE A 309 -4.30 -7.26 -4.67
N THR A 310 -3.02 -6.97 -4.71
CA THR A 310 -2.46 -5.61 -4.67
C THR A 310 -2.25 -5.05 -6.07
N TYR A 311 -1.73 -5.88 -6.98
CA TYR A 311 -1.36 -5.48 -8.34
C TYR A 311 -1.60 -6.60 -9.36
N LEU A 312 -1.87 -6.21 -10.61
CA LEU A 312 -2.17 -7.14 -11.69
C LEU A 312 -1.61 -6.63 -13.02
N ASN A 313 -1.19 -7.54 -13.93
CA ASN A 313 -0.75 -7.17 -15.27
C ASN A 313 -1.92 -6.60 -16.10
N GLU A 314 -1.73 -5.42 -16.70
CA GLU A 314 -2.75 -4.75 -17.53
C GLU A 314 -2.83 -5.29 -18.96
N ASP A 315 -1.76 -5.94 -19.44
CA ASP A 315 -1.66 -6.41 -20.82
C ASP A 315 -1.96 -7.90 -21.00
N TYR A 316 -2.12 -8.66 -19.90
CA TYR A 316 -2.25 -10.11 -19.89
C TYR A 316 -3.17 -10.66 -18.79
N ASP A 317 -4.07 -11.64 -19.04
CA ASP A 317 -4.48 -12.22 -20.34
C ASP A 317 -5.58 -11.33 -20.95
N ARG A 318 -5.43 -10.96 -22.20
CA ARG A 318 -6.36 -10.04 -22.88
C ARG A 318 -7.78 -10.58 -22.95
N ASN A 319 -7.98 -11.89 -23.13
CA ASN A 319 -9.32 -12.46 -23.20
C ASN A 319 -10.03 -12.37 -21.84
N VAL A 320 -9.31 -12.56 -20.75
CA VAL A 320 -9.85 -12.42 -19.38
C VAL A 320 -10.19 -10.95 -19.09
N LEU A 321 -9.29 -10.02 -19.41
CA LEU A 321 -9.53 -8.59 -19.21
C LEU A 321 -10.70 -8.08 -20.06
N GLU A 322 -10.83 -8.55 -21.32
CA GLU A 322 -11.97 -8.24 -22.20
C GLU A 322 -13.27 -8.83 -21.66
N LYS A 323 -13.25 -10.06 -21.12
CA LYS A 323 -14.40 -10.69 -20.45
C LYS A 323 -14.87 -9.84 -19.27
N TRP A 324 -13.97 -9.33 -18.43
CA TRP A 324 -14.33 -8.44 -17.31
C TRP A 324 -14.87 -7.10 -17.81
N SER A 325 -14.28 -6.52 -18.85
CA SER A 325 -14.77 -5.26 -19.42
C SER A 325 -16.18 -5.38 -20.02
N ASN A 326 -16.58 -6.58 -20.45
CA ASN A 326 -17.92 -6.87 -20.95
C ASN A 326 -18.91 -7.38 -19.86
N SER A 327 -18.45 -7.56 -18.63
CA SER A 327 -19.27 -7.95 -17.48
C SER A 327 -19.70 -6.73 -16.69
N VAL A 328 -20.82 -6.85 -15.97
CA VAL A 328 -21.36 -5.74 -15.14
C VAL A 328 -21.40 -6.18 -13.69
N VAL A 329 -20.94 -5.30 -12.82
CA VAL A 329 -20.99 -5.49 -11.35
C VAL A 329 -22.40 -5.21 -10.85
N HIS A 330 -22.90 -6.08 -9.97
CA HIS A 330 -24.17 -5.92 -9.28
C HIS A 330 -23.95 -5.90 -7.77
N THR A 331 -24.01 -4.72 -7.17
CA THR A 331 -23.81 -4.47 -5.74
C THR A 331 -24.87 -3.50 -5.20
N ASP A 332 -24.96 -3.39 -3.88
CA ASP A 332 -25.86 -2.42 -3.21
C ASP A 332 -25.15 -1.07 -2.90
N ASP A 333 -23.95 -0.85 -3.46
CA ASP A 333 -23.11 0.33 -3.21
C ASP A 333 -22.93 1.21 -4.48
N CYS A 334 -21.97 2.15 -4.44
CA CYS A 334 -21.73 3.07 -5.54
C CYS A 334 -21.18 2.40 -6.81
N TYR A 335 -20.74 1.13 -6.75
CA TYR A 335 -20.18 0.40 -7.89
C TYR A 335 -21.25 -0.29 -8.75
N ASP A 336 -22.52 -0.31 -8.35
CA ASP A 336 -23.57 -0.94 -9.14
C ASP A 336 -23.62 -0.40 -10.57
N GLY A 337 -23.68 -1.33 -11.52
CA GLY A 337 -23.67 -1.02 -12.95
C GLY A 337 -22.31 -0.67 -13.55
N MET A 338 -21.21 -0.75 -12.80
CA MET A 338 -19.84 -0.54 -13.31
C MET A 338 -19.40 -1.77 -14.12
N ASP A 339 -18.60 -1.56 -15.18
CA ASP A 339 -17.96 -2.68 -15.86
C ASP A 339 -16.92 -3.37 -14.96
N GLY A 340 -16.76 -4.70 -15.13
CA GLY A 340 -15.96 -5.48 -14.23
C GLY A 340 -14.47 -5.12 -14.26
N LEU A 341 -13.91 -4.72 -15.42
CA LEU A 341 -12.50 -4.33 -15.49
C LEU A 341 -12.23 -3.03 -14.72
N SER A 342 -13.11 -2.03 -14.88
CA SER A 342 -13.04 -0.78 -14.12
C SER A 342 -13.20 -1.03 -12.61
N TYR A 343 -14.11 -1.95 -12.22
CA TYR A 343 -14.27 -2.37 -10.84
C TYR A 343 -12.99 -3.01 -10.28
N MET A 344 -12.37 -3.94 -11.01
CA MET A 344 -11.10 -4.54 -10.63
C MET A 344 -10.02 -3.47 -10.49
N LYS A 345 -9.89 -2.57 -11.48
CA LYS A 345 -8.94 -1.44 -11.44
C LYS A 345 -9.15 -0.54 -10.21
N ALA A 346 -10.40 -0.26 -9.87
CA ALA A 346 -10.71 0.55 -8.70
C ALA A 346 -10.27 -0.12 -7.40
N ARG A 347 -10.43 -1.46 -7.28
CA ARG A 347 -10.25 -2.20 -6.02
C ARG A 347 -8.90 -2.90 -5.84
N LEU A 348 -8.08 -3.04 -6.88
CA LEU A 348 -6.71 -3.58 -6.72
C LEU A 348 -5.95 -2.80 -5.65
N GLY A 349 -5.35 -3.51 -4.68
CA GLY A 349 -4.67 -2.92 -3.55
C GLY A 349 -5.61 -2.21 -2.56
N TYR A 350 -5.09 -1.22 -1.85
CA TYR A 350 -5.87 -0.43 -0.90
C TYR A 350 -6.71 0.64 -1.60
N ARG A 351 -7.89 0.93 -1.03
CA ARG A 351 -8.79 1.98 -1.49
C ARG A 351 -9.48 2.61 -0.28
N PHE A 352 -8.83 3.57 0.33
CA PHE A 352 -9.36 4.23 1.52
C PHE A 352 -10.54 5.14 1.21
N VAL A 353 -11.51 5.13 2.11
CA VAL A 353 -12.72 5.97 2.07
C VAL A 353 -12.86 6.67 3.41
N LEU A 354 -12.95 7.98 3.37
CA LEU A 354 -13.34 8.79 4.53
C LEU A 354 -14.85 8.60 4.76
N ARG A 355 -15.26 8.18 5.96
CA ARG A 355 -16.66 7.83 6.27
C ARG A 355 -17.37 8.91 7.06
N GLU A 356 -16.82 9.31 8.17
CA GLU A 356 -17.43 10.30 9.04
C GLU A 356 -16.36 11.10 9.77
N CYS A 357 -16.54 12.42 9.84
CA CYS A 357 -15.77 13.29 10.69
C CYS A 357 -16.65 13.76 11.85
N ARG A 358 -16.14 13.68 13.06
CA ARG A 358 -16.78 14.19 14.27
C ARG A 358 -15.82 15.17 14.93
N MET A 359 -16.29 16.40 15.11
CA MET A 359 -15.56 17.44 15.85
C MET A 359 -16.34 17.83 17.09
N GLN A 360 -15.67 17.96 18.23
CA GLN A 360 -16.29 18.34 19.48
C GLN A 360 -15.36 19.23 20.30
N GLN A 361 -15.88 20.36 20.75
CA GLN A 361 -15.20 21.21 21.71
C GLN A 361 -15.42 20.71 23.14
N ASP A 362 -14.31 20.48 23.89
CA ASP A 362 -14.37 20.34 25.35
C ASP A 362 -14.26 21.73 25.99
N PHE A 363 -15.41 22.24 26.39
CA PHE A 363 -15.54 23.56 26.97
C PHE A 363 -14.70 23.77 28.26
N TRP A 364 -14.51 22.72 29.05
CA TRP A 364 -13.82 22.82 30.34
C TRP A 364 -12.30 22.70 30.21
N LYS A 365 -11.84 22.01 29.18
CA LYS A 365 -10.41 21.82 28.92
C LYS A 365 -9.86 22.77 27.87
N ASP A 366 -10.74 23.57 27.24
CA ASP A 366 -10.37 24.48 26.16
C ASP A 366 -9.64 23.75 25.00
N THR A 367 -10.23 22.63 24.58
CA THR A 367 -9.70 21.77 23.52
C THR A 367 -10.74 21.46 22.46
N LEU A 368 -10.27 21.27 21.23
CA LEU A 368 -11.04 20.70 20.11
C LEU A 368 -10.62 19.24 19.93
N HIS A 369 -11.59 18.34 20.00
CA HIS A 369 -11.42 16.93 19.70
C HIS A 369 -11.92 16.64 18.29
N VAL A 370 -11.09 15.97 17.47
CA VAL A 370 -11.39 15.60 16.08
C VAL A 370 -11.23 14.10 15.95
N GLU A 371 -12.25 13.43 15.43
CA GLU A 371 -12.26 12.02 15.07
C GLU A 371 -12.61 11.87 13.60
N LEU A 372 -11.91 11.02 12.89
CA LEU A 372 -12.15 10.72 11.48
C LEU A 372 -12.18 9.21 11.27
N ASP A 373 -13.31 8.71 10.80
CA ASP A 373 -13.51 7.31 10.48
C ASP A 373 -13.08 7.03 9.03
N VAL A 374 -12.25 6.01 8.85
CA VAL A 374 -11.72 5.55 7.57
C VAL A 374 -11.99 4.06 7.39
N SER A 375 -12.39 3.65 6.20
CA SER A 375 -12.46 2.23 5.80
C SER A 375 -11.60 1.97 4.57
N ASN A 376 -11.41 0.69 4.23
CA ASN A 376 -10.70 0.26 3.03
C ASN A 376 -11.64 -0.58 2.15
N SER A 377 -12.10 -0.03 1.03
CA SER A 377 -12.94 -0.74 0.05
C SER A 377 -12.12 -1.45 -1.05
N GLY A 378 -10.79 -1.47 -0.96
CA GLY A 378 -9.90 -2.22 -1.86
C GLY A 378 -9.80 -3.71 -1.53
N PHE A 379 -9.05 -4.46 -2.33
CA PHE A 379 -8.82 -5.89 -2.08
C PHE A 379 -7.73 -6.14 -1.03
N ALA A 380 -6.80 -5.22 -0.81
CA ALA A 380 -5.62 -5.42 0.03
C ALA A 380 -5.40 -4.24 0.99
N PRO A 381 -4.64 -4.43 2.08
CA PRO A 381 -4.19 -3.33 2.93
C PRO A 381 -3.13 -2.47 2.24
N ILE A 382 -2.80 -1.35 2.87
CA ILE A 382 -1.59 -0.60 2.54
C ILE A 382 -0.39 -1.23 3.26
N TYR A 383 0.70 -1.47 2.53
CA TYR A 383 1.89 -2.12 3.09
C TYR A 383 3.04 -1.15 3.39
N LYS A 384 3.08 -0.01 2.70
CA LYS A 384 4.10 1.01 2.93
C LYS A 384 3.65 1.99 4.02
N ALA A 385 4.62 2.53 4.74
CA ALA A 385 4.35 3.48 5.82
C ALA A 385 3.78 4.80 5.30
N CYS A 386 2.82 5.36 6.06
CA CYS A 386 2.15 6.61 5.72
C CYS A 386 2.16 7.57 6.90
N GLU A 387 2.21 8.86 6.60
CA GLU A 387 2.06 9.95 7.55
C GLU A 387 0.68 10.58 7.44
N ALA A 388 -0.01 10.70 8.56
CA ALA A 388 -1.34 11.30 8.64
C ALA A 388 -1.28 12.65 9.36
N CYS A 389 -2.02 13.63 8.86
CA CYS A 389 -2.02 14.99 9.38
C CYS A 389 -3.42 15.63 9.29
N PHE A 390 -3.86 16.27 10.36
CA PHE A 390 -4.96 17.23 10.30
C PHE A 390 -4.41 18.63 10.05
N VAL A 391 -5.02 19.36 9.11
CA VAL A 391 -4.62 20.70 8.69
C VAL A 391 -5.77 21.67 8.87
N PHE A 392 -5.54 22.73 9.63
CA PHE A 392 -6.49 23.81 9.90
C PHE A 392 -6.05 25.02 9.09
N VAL A 393 -6.80 25.35 8.05
CA VAL A 393 -6.52 26.46 7.14
C VAL A 393 -7.43 27.64 7.51
N PRO A 394 -6.86 28.77 7.92
CA PRO A 394 -7.67 29.93 8.27
C PRO A 394 -8.38 30.47 7.03
N GLN A 395 -9.64 30.89 7.19
CA GLN A 395 -10.40 31.49 6.09
C GLN A 395 -9.97 32.94 5.80
N SER A 396 -9.23 33.56 6.71
CA SER A 396 -8.63 34.88 6.50
C SER A 396 -7.27 34.74 5.80
N SER A 397 -6.95 35.70 4.92
CA SER A 397 -5.64 35.72 4.22
C SER A 397 -4.44 36.07 5.12
N GLU A 398 -4.67 36.51 6.33
CA GLU A 398 -3.64 36.92 7.29
C GLU A 398 -3.39 35.86 8.36
N GLY A 399 -4.28 34.85 8.47
CA GLY A 399 -4.21 33.79 9.46
C GLY A 399 -3.11 32.76 9.17
N LYS A 400 -2.72 32.04 10.20
CA LYS A 400 -1.68 31.02 10.13
C LYS A 400 -2.27 29.62 10.09
N THR A 401 -1.89 28.84 9.09
CA THR A 401 -2.21 27.40 9.03
C THR A 401 -1.60 26.66 10.21
N TYR A 402 -2.42 25.84 10.86
CA TYR A 402 -2.00 24.94 11.93
C TYR A 402 -2.11 23.50 11.46
N SER A 403 -1.06 22.71 11.68
CA SER A 403 -1.02 21.31 11.28
C SER A 403 -0.60 20.42 12.44
N VAL A 404 -1.22 19.25 12.57
CA VAL A 404 -0.90 18.28 13.60
C VAL A 404 -0.78 16.88 13.00
N ASN A 405 0.42 16.30 13.09
CA ASN A 405 0.64 14.89 12.71
C ASN A 405 -0.01 13.99 13.76
N VAL A 406 -0.59 12.91 13.29
CA VAL A 406 -1.34 11.96 14.13
C VAL A 406 -0.92 10.52 13.84
N GLU A 407 -1.01 9.69 14.87
CA GLU A 407 -0.84 8.25 14.70
C GLU A 407 -2.06 7.67 13.97
N GLN A 408 -1.83 6.67 13.14
CA GLN A 408 -2.86 5.98 12.39
C GLN A 408 -2.51 4.48 12.29
N ASN A 409 -3.55 3.65 12.13
CA ASN A 409 -3.45 2.20 12.00
C ASN A 409 -4.15 1.72 10.71
N LEU A 410 -4.02 2.48 9.62
CA LEU A 410 -4.70 2.18 8.36
C LEU A 410 -4.20 0.88 7.70
N SER A 411 -2.98 0.43 8.02
CA SER A 411 -2.45 -0.86 7.60
C SER A 411 -3.22 -2.06 8.19
N GLU A 412 -3.98 -1.86 9.27
CA GLU A 412 -4.84 -2.89 9.85
C GLU A 412 -6.18 -3.07 9.10
N LEU A 413 -6.50 -2.15 8.19
CA LEU A 413 -7.67 -2.25 7.32
C LEU A 413 -7.33 -3.14 6.12
N ALA A 414 -7.55 -4.45 6.29
CA ALA A 414 -7.16 -5.47 5.31
C ALA A 414 -7.86 -5.31 3.95
N GLY A 415 -9.03 -4.67 3.89
CA GLY A 415 -9.85 -4.67 2.68
C GLY A 415 -10.47 -6.05 2.41
N GLY A 416 -10.59 -6.43 1.13
CA GLY A 416 -11.14 -7.73 0.74
C GLY A 416 -12.56 -7.94 1.27
N ASN A 417 -12.75 -8.90 2.16
CA ASN A 417 -14.04 -9.20 2.80
C ASN A 417 -14.34 -8.35 4.04
N GLU A 418 -13.44 -7.42 4.42
CA GLU A 418 -13.55 -6.59 5.63
C GLU A 418 -13.79 -5.10 5.30
N THR A 419 -14.46 -4.79 4.20
CA THR A 419 -14.69 -3.40 3.75
C THR A 419 -15.51 -2.55 4.72
N ASP A 420 -16.27 -3.17 5.63
CA ASP A 420 -17.05 -2.50 6.67
C ASP A 420 -16.24 -2.17 7.93
N ARG A 421 -15.00 -2.66 8.02
CA ARG A 421 -14.10 -2.37 9.14
C ARG A 421 -13.70 -0.90 9.13
N ILE A 422 -13.81 -0.26 10.29
CA ILE A 422 -13.48 1.16 10.49
C ILE A 422 -12.24 1.28 11.35
N SER A 423 -11.32 2.16 10.95
CA SER A 423 -10.25 2.70 11.78
C SER A 423 -10.57 4.16 12.08
N THR A 424 -10.55 4.54 13.35
CA THR A 424 -10.78 5.93 13.76
C THR A 424 -9.46 6.62 14.05
N ILE A 425 -9.15 7.66 13.30
CA ILE A 425 -8.00 8.54 13.50
C ILE A 425 -8.46 9.71 14.34
N GLN A 426 -7.74 10.05 15.42
CA GLN A 426 -8.19 11.08 16.35
C GLN A 426 -7.05 11.99 16.81
N THR A 427 -7.42 13.24 17.14
CA THR A 427 -6.51 14.19 17.79
C THR A 427 -7.27 15.09 18.76
N THR A 428 -6.52 15.69 19.67
CA THR A 428 -7.04 16.72 20.61
C THR A 428 -6.14 17.92 20.55
N ILE A 429 -6.67 19.05 20.13
CA ILE A 429 -5.93 20.29 19.89
C ILE A 429 -6.30 21.30 20.99
N PRO A 430 -5.34 21.85 21.73
CA PRO A 430 -5.57 22.98 22.60
C PRO A 430 -6.03 24.21 21.79
N LEU A 431 -7.14 24.83 22.15
CA LEU A 431 -7.69 25.97 21.40
C LEU A 431 -6.76 27.20 21.42
N HIS A 432 -5.88 27.30 22.43
CA HIS A 432 -4.89 28.38 22.46
C HIS A 432 -3.78 28.24 21.41
N ASP A 433 -3.64 27.08 20.76
CA ASP A 433 -2.72 26.89 19.64
C ASP A 433 -3.32 27.41 18.32
N LEU A 434 -4.64 27.59 18.26
CA LEU A 434 -5.35 28.18 17.13
C LEU A 434 -5.53 29.69 17.33
N GLU A 435 -5.46 30.46 16.26
CA GLU A 435 -5.87 31.85 16.27
C GLU A 435 -7.40 31.97 16.32
N ARG A 436 -7.92 33.12 16.77
CA ARG A 436 -9.36 33.36 16.86
C ARG A 436 -9.95 33.74 15.50
N GLU A 437 -10.16 32.72 14.67
CA GLU A 437 -10.75 32.89 13.34
C GLU A 437 -11.44 31.60 12.85
N ASN A 438 -12.12 31.66 11.72
CA ASN A 438 -12.74 30.51 11.09
C ASN A 438 -11.68 29.67 10.37
N TYR A 439 -11.80 28.35 10.47
CA TYR A 439 -10.92 27.40 9.81
C TYR A 439 -11.70 26.42 8.93
N ASP A 440 -11.15 26.15 7.75
CA ASP A 440 -11.45 24.93 7.00
C ASP A 440 -10.52 23.82 7.51
N VAL A 441 -11.08 22.64 7.79
CA VAL A 441 -10.36 21.53 8.39
C VAL A 441 -10.17 20.45 7.34
N TYR A 442 -8.91 20.09 7.11
CA TYR A 442 -8.49 19.09 6.12
C TYR A 442 -7.82 17.89 6.78
N PHE A 443 -7.85 16.76 6.09
CA PHE A 443 -7.07 15.58 6.41
C PHE A 443 -6.15 15.21 5.25
N GLN A 444 -4.89 14.95 5.57
CA GLN A 444 -3.86 14.48 4.64
C GLN A 444 -3.38 13.10 5.06
N LEU A 445 -3.16 12.24 4.06
CA LEU A 445 -2.39 11.02 4.19
C LEU A 445 -1.33 11.02 3.10
N LYS A 446 -0.07 10.83 3.47
CA LYS A 446 1.07 10.84 2.53
C LYS A 446 1.85 9.56 2.63
N ASP A 447 2.29 9.05 1.50
CA ASP A 447 3.31 8.00 1.45
C ASP A 447 4.60 8.54 2.08
N GLN A 448 5.17 7.82 3.04
CA GLN A 448 6.31 8.31 3.82
C GLN A 448 7.60 8.38 3.00
N ALA A 449 7.78 7.46 2.04
CA ALA A 449 8.98 7.38 1.22
C ALA A 449 9.00 8.48 0.14
N THR A 450 7.88 8.71 -0.54
CA THR A 450 7.80 9.64 -1.67
C THR A 450 7.27 11.02 -1.29
N GLY A 451 6.56 11.13 -0.16
CA GLY A 451 5.83 12.35 0.23
C GLY A 451 4.58 12.62 -0.62
N GLU A 452 4.22 11.72 -1.52
CA GLU A 452 3.03 11.86 -2.37
C GLU A 452 1.74 11.75 -1.57
N MET A 453 0.74 12.58 -1.95
CA MET A 453 -0.57 12.55 -1.34
C MET A 453 -1.32 11.28 -1.73
N ILE A 454 -1.77 10.50 -0.75
CA ILE A 454 -2.65 9.37 -0.95
C ILE A 454 -4.09 9.87 -1.13
N GLN A 455 -4.68 9.51 -2.26
CA GLN A 455 -6.04 9.88 -2.61
C GLN A 455 -7.04 8.95 -1.90
N PHE A 456 -8.12 9.56 -1.40
CA PHE A 456 -9.28 8.83 -0.88
C PHE A 456 -10.35 8.69 -1.95
N ALA A 457 -11.10 7.59 -1.89
CA ALA A 457 -12.16 7.30 -2.83
C ALA A 457 -13.47 8.00 -2.41
N ASN A 458 -13.44 9.31 -2.31
CA ASN A 458 -14.56 10.16 -1.99
C ASN A 458 -14.95 11.06 -3.18
N GLU A 459 -16.16 11.60 -3.16
CA GLU A 459 -16.63 12.55 -4.18
C GLU A 459 -15.91 13.91 -4.09
N GLN A 460 -15.37 14.24 -2.93
CA GLN A 460 -14.59 15.45 -2.70
C GLN A 460 -13.27 15.40 -3.49
N GLU A 461 -12.86 16.54 -4.02
CA GLU A 461 -11.55 16.70 -4.64
C GLU A 461 -10.46 16.77 -3.56
N CYS A 462 -9.28 16.24 -3.88
CA CYS A 462 -8.08 16.40 -3.08
C CYS A 462 -7.46 17.76 -3.40
N GLU A 463 -7.47 18.66 -2.43
CA GLU A 463 -6.81 19.96 -2.54
C GLU A 463 -5.33 19.88 -2.13
N ALA A 464 -4.59 20.99 -2.20
CA ALA A 464 -3.19 21.02 -1.77
C ALA A 464 -3.04 20.70 -0.27
N GLU A 465 -4.03 21.07 0.52
CA GLU A 465 -4.12 20.85 1.97
C GLU A 465 -4.72 19.49 2.33
N GLY A 466 -5.20 18.70 1.35
CA GLY A 466 -5.81 17.39 1.53
C GLY A 466 -7.31 17.37 1.23
N TYR A 467 -8.04 16.55 1.96
CA TYR A 467 -9.50 16.42 1.84
C TYR A 467 -10.18 17.23 2.93
N GLN A 468 -11.07 18.15 2.54
CA GLN A 468 -11.85 18.91 3.51
C GLN A 468 -12.83 17.98 4.23
N ILE A 469 -12.73 17.95 5.56
CA ILE A 469 -13.55 17.09 6.44
C ILE A 469 -14.52 17.89 7.29
N GLY A 470 -14.33 19.19 7.40
CA GLY A 470 -15.21 20.05 8.19
C GLY A 470 -14.77 21.51 8.23
N GLN A 471 -15.51 22.28 9.02
CA GLN A 471 -15.22 23.69 9.30
C GLN A 471 -15.43 23.98 10.79
N SER A 472 -14.59 24.84 11.35
CA SER A 472 -14.82 25.42 12.66
C SER A 472 -15.03 26.92 12.50
N LEU A 473 -16.23 27.37 12.86
CA LEU A 473 -16.66 28.75 12.74
C LEU A 473 -16.78 29.38 14.13
N GLN A 474 -16.33 30.62 14.28
CA GLN A 474 -16.45 31.39 15.51
C GLN A 474 -17.75 32.18 15.60
#